data_6261c6393ddc2ce70935ed9fa1b47eb5
#
_entry.id   6261c6393ddc2ce70935ed9fa1b47eb5
#
_cell.length_a   1.000
_cell.length_b   1.000
_cell.length_c   1.000
_cell.angle_alpha   90.00
_cell.angle_beta   90.00
_cell.angle_gamma   90.00
#
_symmetry.space_group_name_H-M   'P 1'
#
loop_
_entity.id
_entity.type
_entity.pdbx_description
1 polymer ?
#
loop_
_entity_poly.entity_id
_entity_poly.type
_entity_poly.pdbx_seq_one_letter_code
_entity_poly.pdbx_strand_id
1 'polypeptide(L)'
;ISLNKKFSVWDGIGYLLVILGGTTILSGITDIILEFIKRYLVHTENVGVVENYIGNVPAWILLVCVVIISPVFEELLFRKVLLEELLPYGKVTAILISSMLFGLSHANLEQFLYTIFMGIVCANIVLITGKVRYAIYLHMAFNLFGAIISGYIPSGRYTILTEIIFVISAAIIVILKAKTVFIIKDEANVNKFNYWLCGNGGRYWRRSRICARYSDWRRCRYYSWNMVKNI
;
A
#
# COMPACT_ATOMS: atom_id res chain seq x y z
N ILE A 1 -7.26 -4.10 14.31
CA ILE A 1 -7.88 -3.01 15.07
C ILE A 1 -8.02 -1.84 14.12
N SER A 2 -9.14 -1.76 13.40
CA SER A 2 -9.46 -0.58 12.61
C SER A 2 -9.91 0.51 13.59
N LEU A 3 -9.42 1.74 13.39
CA LEU A 3 -9.88 2.88 14.18
C LEU A 3 -11.32 3.29 13.80
N ASN A 4 -11.93 2.62 12.81
CA ASN A 4 -13.29 2.90 12.28
C ASN A 4 -13.51 4.40 12.00
N LYS A 5 -12.44 5.11 11.62
CA LYS A 5 -12.50 6.53 11.35
C LYS A 5 -13.40 6.78 10.13
N LYS A 6 -14.32 7.72 10.24
CA LYS A 6 -15.07 8.20 9.07
C LYS A 6 -14.09 8.80 8.06
N PHE A 7 -14.14 8.30 6.84
CA PHE A 7 -13.29 8.75 5.73
C PHE A 7 -14.11 9.68 4.84
N SER A 8 -13.71 10.92 4.74
CA SER A 8 -14.37 11.92 3.92
C SER A 8 -13.76 12.01 2.51
N VAL A 9 -14.45 12.63 1.57
CA VAL A 9 -13.93 12.91 0.23
C VAL A 9 -12.65 13.77 0.32
N TRP A 10 -12.63 14.74 1.25
CA TRP A 10 -11.45 15.59 1.47
C TRP A 10 -10.23 14.83 2.01
N ASP A 11 -10.46 13.77 2.82
CA ASP A 11 -9.38 12.88 3.21
C ASP A 11 -8.85 12.11 1.98
N GLY A 12 -9.76 11.64 1.11
CA GLY A 12 -9.40 10.97 -0.15
C GLY A 12 -8.54 11.85 -1.06
N ILE A 13 -8.96 13.09 -1.29
CA ILE A 13 -8.18 14.07 -2.07
C ILE A 13 -6.80 14.30 -1.42
N GLY A 14 -6.76 14.47 -0.09
CA GLY A 14 -5.51 14.65 0.63
C GLY A 14 -4.55 13.47 0.47
N TYR A 15 -5.04 12.24 0.61
CA TYR A 15 -4.20 11.04 0.40
C TYR A 15 -3.77 10.89 -1.06
N LEU A 16 -4.64 11.21 -2.02
CA LEU A 16 -4.28 11.18 -3.44
C LEU A 16 -3.14 12.15 -3.76
N LEU A 17 -3.20 13.38 -3.24
CA LEU A 17 -2.12 14.36 -3.40
C LEU A 17 -0.82 13.90 -2.72
N VAL A 18 -0.89 13.27 -1.56
CA VAL A 18 0.28 12.67 -0.91
C VAL A 18 0.87 11.54 -1.76
N ILE A 19 0.02 10.69 -2.35
CA ILE A 19 0.49 9.63 -3.26
C ILE A 19 1.14 10.26 -4.49
N LEU A 20 0.48 11.18 -5.19
CA LEU A 20 1.01 11.82 -6.40
C LEU A 20 2.34 12.54 -6.14
N GLY A 21 2.43 13.36 -5.09
CA GLY A 21 3.68 14.08 -4.78
C GLY A 21 4.79 13.15 -4.28
N GLY A 22 4.48 12.15 -3.48
CA GLY A 22 5.47 11.18 -3.01
C GLY A 22 5.99 10.29 -4.13
N THR A 23 5.11 9.86 -5.04
CA THR A 23 5.52 9.07 -6.21
C THR A 23 6.37 9.89 -7.19
N THR A 24 6.06 11.16 -7.41
CA THR A 24 6.89 12.08 -8.22
C THR A 24 8.33 12.15 -7.68
N ILE A 25 8.50 12.34 -6.38
CA ILE A 25 9.85 12.38 -5.77
C ILE A 25 10.56 11.04 -5.95
N LEU A 26 9.86 9.92 -5.70
CA LEU A 26 10.48 8.59 -5.77
C LEU A 26 10.78 8.16 -7.20
N SER A 27 9.96 8.54 -8.19
CA SER A 27 10.29 8.35 -9.59
C SER A 27 11.55 9.09 -9.99
N GLY A 28 11.68 10.37 -9.63
CA GLY A 28 12.90 11.13 -9.88
C GLY A 28 14.16 10.51 -9.24
N ILE A 29 14.05 9.96 -8.02
CA ILE A 29 15.14 9.22 -7.38
C ILE A 29 15.47 7.95 -8.18
N THR A 30 14.46 7.22 -8.61
CA THR A 30 14.64 6.00 -9.41
C THR A 30 15.33 6.31 -10.73
N ASP A 31 14.93 7.38 -11.42
CA ASP A 31 15.54 7.80 -12.68
C ASP A 31 17.03 8.10 -12.51
N ILE A 32 17.43 8.79 -11.44
CA ILE A 32 18.84 9.05 -11.11
C ILE A 32 19.60 7.73 -10.87
N ILE A 33 19.01 6.80 -10.12
CA ILE A 33 19.61 5.50 -9.85
C ILE A 33 19.77 4.69 -11.14
N LEU A 34 18.75 4.65 -11.98
CA LEU A 34 18.80 3.91 -13.23
C LEU A 34 19.78 4.51 -14.22
N GLU A 35 19.86 5.84 -14.30
CA GLU A 35 20.87 6.53 -15.12
C GLU A 35 22.29 6.20 -14.66
N PHE A 36 22.52 6.17 -13.34
CA PHE A 36 23.80 5.73 -12.78
C PHE A 36 24.11 4.28 -13.14
N ILE A 37 23.16 3.36 -13.00
CA ILE A 37 23.32 1.95 -13.36
C ILE A 37 23.64 1.79 -14.86
N LYS A 38 22.86 2.46 -15.72
CA LYS A 38 23.09 2.44 -17.17
C LYS A 38 24.51 2.90 -17.51
N ARG A 39 24.92 4.02 -16.95
CA ARG A 39 26.20 4.65 -17.29
C ARG A 39 27.41 3.87 -16.80
N TYR A 40 27.36 3.26 -15.61
CA TYR A 40 28.53 2.67 -14.97
C TYR A 40 28.55 1.15 -14.91
N LEU A 41 27.40 0.49 -14.99
CA LEU A 41 27.32 -0.96 -14.78
C LEU A 41 26.91 -1.76 -16.01
N VAL A 42 26.03 -1.26 -16.86
CA VAL A 42 25.40 -2.10 -17.91
C VAL A 42 25.81 -1.70 -19.34
N HIS A 43 26.23 -0.46 -19.56
CA HIS A 43 26.63 0.07 -20.88
C HIS A 43 25.63 -0.18 -22.04
N THR A 44 24.33 -0.32 -21.73
CA THR A 44 23.28 -0.55 -22.73
C THR A 44 22.28 0.61 -22.77
N GLU A 45 21.88 1.01 -23.99
CA GLU A 45 20.98 2.15 -24.21
C GLU A 45 19.48 1.79 -24.06
N ASN A 46 19.12 0.51 -23.89
CA ASN A 46 17.75 0.04 -23.96
C ASN A 46 17.20 -0.41 -22.62
N VAL A 47 16.52 0.48 -21.87
CA VAL A 47 15.75 0.15 -20.66
C VAL A 47 14.37 0.85 -20.63
N GLY A 48 13.79 1.22 -21.73
CA GLY A 48 12.45 1.81 -21.81
C GLY A 48 11.42 0.85 -22.44
N VAL A 49 11.31 -0.39 -21.91
CA VAL A 49 10.46 -1.40 -22.55
C VAL A 49 8.96 -1.13 -22.32
N VAL A 50 8.59 -0.61 -21.15
CA VAL A 50 7.17 -0.47 -20.75
C VAL A 50 6.47 0.68 -21.48
N GLU A 51 7.12 1.83 -21.67
CA GLU A 51 6.53 2.98 -22.35
C GLU A 51 6.13 2.68 -23.78
N ASN A 52 6.93 1.87 -24.49
CA ASN A 52 6.64 1.49 -25.88
C ASN A 52 5.42 0.56 -26.02
N TYR A 53 5.11 -0.25 -24.99
CA TYR A 53 3.93 -1.12 -25.01
C TYR A 53 2.64 -0.37 -24.66
N ILE A 54 2.69 0.54 -23.70
CA ILE A 54 1.50 1.28 -23.23
C ILE A 54 1.02 2.29 -24.30
N GLY A 55 1.94 2.95 -25.01
CA GLY A 55 1.62 3.97 -26.01
C GLY A 55 0.77 3.48 -27.18
N ASN A 56 0.75 2.17 -27.45
CA ASN A 56 -0.02 1.57 -28.55
C ASN A 56 -1.34 0.92 -28.09
N VAL A 57 -1.65 0.92 -26.78
CA VAL A 57 -2.88 0.30 -26.26
C VAL A 57 -4.03 1.31 -26.32
N PRO A 58 -5.20 0.94 -26.87
CA PRO A 58 -6.38 1.81 -26.88
C PRO A 58 -6.76 2.27 -25.45
N ALA A 59 -7.09 3.56 -25.31
CA ALA A 59 -7.38 4.16 -24.00
C ALA A 59 -8.48 3.45 -23.21
N TRP A 60 -9.47 2.87 -23.88
CA TRP A 60 -10.53 2.12 -23.21
C TRP A 60 -10.02 0.81 -22.57
N ILE A 61 -9.05 0.14 -23.19
CA ILE A 61 -8.41 -1.06 -22.62
C ILE A 61 -7.59 -0.66 -21.37
N LEU A 62 -6.84 0.43 -21.43
CA LEU A 62 -6.13 0.98 -20.29
C LEU A 62 -7.11 1.33 -19.16
N LEU A 63 -8.22 1.98 -19.49
CA LEU A 63 -9.25 2.33 -18.50
C LEU A 63 -9.81 1.07 -17.81
N VAL A 64 -10.18 0.06 -18.55
CA VAL A 64 -10.79 -1.15 -17.99
C VAL A 64 -9.75 -1.99 -17.25
N CYS A 65 -8.62 -2.30 -17.87
CA CYS A 65 -7.65 -3.25 -17.32
C CYS A 65 -6.77 -2.61 -16.24
N VAL A 66 -6.17 -1.44 -16.53
CA VAL A 66 -5.16 -0.83 -15.65
C VAL A 66 -5.81 0.05 -14.58
N VAL A 67 -6.88 0.80 -14.93
CA VAL A 67 -7.50 1.73 -13.96
C VAL A 67 -8.54 1.05 -13.09
N ILE A 68 -9.28 0.05 -13.58
CA ILE A 68 -10.39 -0.55 -12.84
C ILE A 68 -10.01 -1.95 -12.33
N ILE A 69 -9.70 -2.88 -13.23
CA ILE A 69 -9.54 -4.30 -12.87
C ILE A 69 -8.31 -4.51 -12.01
N SER A 70 -7.13 -4.03 -12.45
CA SER A 70 -5.86 -4.24 -11.74
C SER A 70 -5.92 -3.74 -10.29
N PRO A 71 -6.31 -2.48 -9.99
CA PRO A 71 -6.40 -1.99 -8.63
C PRO A 71 -7.36 -2.79 -7.73
N VAL A 72 -8.46 -3.28 -8.27
CA VAL A 72 -9.39 -4.10 -7.47
C VAL A 72 -8.73 -5.40 -7.04
N PHE A 73 -8.13 -6.14 -7.97
CA PHE A 73 -7.48 -7.41 -7.66
C PHE A 73 -6.25 -7.22 -6.77
N GLU A 74 -5.44 -6.22 -7.05
CA GLU A 74 -4.23 -5.93 -6.28
C GLU A 74 -4.55 -5.52 -4.85
N GLU A 75 -5.48 -4.61 -4.63
CA GLU A 75 -5.84 -4.20 -3.27
C GLU A 75 -6.55 -5.32 -2.50
N LEU A 76 -7.33 -6.16 -3.15
CA LEU A 76 -7.88 -7.35 -2.51
C LEU A 76 -6.78 -8.33 -2.12
N LEU A 77 -5.81 -8.59 -2.98
CA LEU A 77 -4.71 -9.50 -2.68
C LEU A 77 -3.80 -8.95 -1.57
N PHE A 78 -3.30 -7.73 -1.74
CA PHE A 78 -2.27 -7.17 -0.86
C PHE A 78 -2.83 -6.57 0.43
N ARG A 79 -4.07 -6.05 0.44
CA ARG A 79 -4.66 -5.39 1.62
C ARG A 79 -5.71 -6.22 2.31
N LYS A 80 -6.54 -6.99 1.58
CA LYS A 80 -7.53 -7.84 2.22
C LYS A 80 -6.95 -9.18 2.67
N VAL A 81 -6.10 -9.79 1.85
CA VAL A 81 -5.54 -11.11 2.18
C VAL A 81 -4.20 -10.94 2.89
N LEU A 82 -3.18 -10.45 2.21
CA LEU A 82 -1.80 -10.46 2.70
C LEU A 82 -1.60 -9.57 3.93
N LEU A 83 -2.09 -8.33 3.92
CA LEU A 83 -1.95 -7.42 5.07
C LEU A 83 -2.65 -7.99 6.31
N GLU A 84 -3.87 -8.54 6.17
CA GLU A 84 -4.60 -9.14 7.29
C GLU A 84 -3.85 -10.34 7.89
N GLU A 85 -3.28 -11.21 7.06
CA GLU A 85 -2.48 -12.37 7.49
C GLU A 85 -1.17 -11.95 8.19
N LEU A 86 -0.60 -10.82 7.83
CA LEU A 86 0.63 -10.31 8.43
C LEU A 86 0.40 -9.50 9.73
N LEU A 87 -0.82 -9.03 10.01
CA LEU A 87 -1.13 -8.24 11.21
C LEU A 87 -0.72 -8.89 12.55
N PRO A 88 -0.79 -10.23 12.73
CA PRO A 88 -0.30 -10.88 13.95
C PRO A 88 1.18 -10.62 14.25
N TYR A 89 2.00 -10.34 13.22
CA TYR A 89 3.42 -10.05 13.35
C TYR A 89 3.74 -8.58 13.67
N GLY A 90 2.71 -7.74 13.79
CA GLY A 90 2.82 -6.30 14.07
C GLY A 90 2.39 -5.45 12.87
N LYS A 91 1.82 -4.27 13.16
CA LYS A 91 1.28 -3.38 12.11
C LYS A 91 2.36 -2.88 11.16
N VAL A 92 3.51 -2.45 11.70
CA VAL A 92 4.63 -1.95 10.89
C VAL A 92 5.16 -3.04 9.97
N THR A 93 5.40 -4.24 10.52
CA THR A 93 5.85 -5.41 9.75
C THR A 93 4.86 -5.76 8.63
N ALA A 94 3.56 -5.79 8.95
CA ALA A 94 2.51 -6.07 7.98
C ALA A 94 2.47 -5.04 6.85
N ILE A 95 2.54 -3.74 7.18
CA ILE A 95 2.59 -2.66 6.19
C ILE A 95 3.82 -2.81 5.30
N LEU A 96 5.00 -2.93 5.89
CA LEU A 96 6.26 -2.96 5.13
C LEU A 96 6.34 -4.19 4.22
N ILE A 97 6.05 -5.39 4.74
CA ILE A 97 6.12 -6.63 3.94
C ILE A 97 5.07 -6.61 2.82
N SER A 98 3.81 -6.26 3.13
CA SER A 98 2.76 -6.23 2.10
C SER A 98 3.04 -5.19 1.01
N SER A 99 3.62 -4.04 1.38
CA SER A 99 3.98 -2.98 0.42
C SER A 99 5.22 -3.33 -0.40
N MET A 100 6.20 -3.99 0.20
CA MET A 100 7.39 -4.47 -0.51
C MET A 100 7.03 -5.54 -1.54
N LEU A 101 6.20 -6.51 -1.16
CA LEU A 101 5.73 -7.55 -2.08
C LEU A 101 4.84 -6.95 -3.19
N PHE A 102 4.06 -5.93 -2.87
CA PHE A 102 3.30 -5.17 -3.86
C PHE A 102 4.23 -4.49 -4.88
N GLY A 103 5.29 -3.81 -4.43
CA GLY A 103 6.29 -3.22 -5.32
C GLY A 103 6.99 -4.27 -6.19
N LEU A 104 7.39 -5.40 -5.60
CA LEU A 104 8.04 -6.50 -6.32
C LEU A 104 7.14 -7.15 -7.38
N SER A 105 5.82 -7.19 -7.15
CA SER A 105 4.86 -7.79 -8.11
C SER A 105 4.80 -7.06 -9.45
N HIS A 106 5.24 -5.81 -9.51
CA HIS A 106 5.31 -5.05 -10.77
C HIS A 106 6.48 -5.47 -11.66
N ALA A 107 7.46 -6.21 -11.14
CA ALA A 107 8.64 -6.70 -11.87
C ALA A 107 9.36 -5.62 -12.70
N ASN A 108 9.26 -4.36 -12.30
CA ASN A 108 9.80 -3.20 -12.98
C ASN A 108 10.51 -2.28 -11.98
N LEU A 109 11.80 -2.04 -12.20
CA LEU A 109 12.62 -1.19 -11.33
C LEU A 109 12.16 0.28 -11.34
N GLU A 110 11.68 0.79 -12.46
CA GLU A 110 11.16 2.16 -12.57
C GLU A 110 9.95 2.37 -11.65
N GLN A 111 9.13 1.33 -11.48
CA GLN A 111 7.92 1.39 -10.68
C GLN A 111 8.15 0.97 -9.21
N PHE A 112 9.24 0.29 -8.91
CA PHE A 112 9.45 -0.38 -7.63
C PHE A 112 9.33 0.55 -6.41
N LEU A 113 10.06 1.66 -6.38
CA LEU A 113 10.08 2.54 -5.21
C LEU A 113 8.74 3.25 -4.98
N TYR A 114 8.16 3.81 -6.03
CA TYR A 114 6.92 4.54 -5.86
C TYR A 114 5.72 3.63 -5.58
N THR A 115 5.70 2.39 -6.08
CA THR A 115 4.65 1.43 -5.76
C THR A 115 4.75 0.94 -4.32
N ILE A 116 5.94 0.74 -3.76
CA ILE A 116 6.12 0.50 -2.32
C ILE A 116 5.51 1.63 -1.50
N PHE A 117 5.82 2.88 -1.85
CA PHE A 117 5.28 4.05 -1.15
C PHE A 117 3.75 4.11 -1.22
N MET A 118 3.18 3.96 -2.40
CA MET A 118 1.73 3.86 -2.58
C MET A 118 1.16 2.72 -1.75
N GLY A 119 1.84 1.59 -1.73
CA GLY A 119 1.51 0.44 -0.91
C GLY A 119 1.41 0.75 0.57
N ILE A 120 2.38 1.48 1.12
CA ILE A 120 2.39 1.92 2.52
C ILE A 120 1.19 2.83 2.81
N VAL A 121 0.90 3.78 1.93
CA VAL A 121 -0.23 4.71 2.10
C VAL A 121 -1.56 3.94 2.08
N CYS A 122 -1.78 3.07 1.10
CA CYS A 122 -2.99 2.24 0.98
C CYS A 122 -3.17 1.31 2.19
N ALA A 123 -2.10 0.65 2.66
CA ALA A 123 -2.14 -0.20 3.85
C ALA A 123 -2.55 0.61 5.11
N ASN A 124 -1.98 1.81 5.30
CA ASN A 124 -2.37 2.70 6.39
C ASN A 124 -3.86 3.08 6.34
N ILE A 125 -4.38 3.43 5.16
CA ILE A 125 -5.79 3.79 4.99
C ILE A 125 -6.70 2.62 5.37
N VAL A 126 -6.34 1.39 4.95
CA VAL A 126 -7.10 0.20 5.32
C VAL A 126 -7.07 -0.02 6.84
N LEU A 127 -5.93 0.15 7.49
CA LEU A 127 -5.82 -0.01 8.95
C LEU A 127 -6.59 1.07 9.73
N ILE A 128 -6.61 2.31 9.23
CA ILE A 128 -7.33 3.41 9.87
C ILE A 128 -8.84 3.27 9.70
N THR A 129 -9.30 2.88 8.51
CA THR A 129 -10.71 2.88 8.15
C THR A 129 -11.40 1.53 8.32
N GLY A 130 -10.63 0.43 8.31
CA GLY A 130 -11.13 -0.94 8.25
C GLY A 130 -11.76 -1.32 6.91
N LYS A 131 -11.54 -0.55 5.83
CA LYS A 131 -12.25 -0.72 4.56
C LYS A 131 -11.31 -0.66 3.37
N VAL A 132 -11.09 -1.80 2.72
CA VAL A 132 -10.26 -1.92 1.51
C VAL A 132 -10.74 -1.02 0.36
N ARG A 133 -12.04 -0.78 0.24
CA ARG A 133 -12.61 0.04 -0.84
C ARG A 133 -11.98 1.43 -0.98
N TYR A 134 -11.51 2.05 0.10
CA TYR A 134 -10.87 3.36 0.02
C TYR A 134 -9.47 3.28 -0.61
N ALA A 135 -8.73 2.21 -0.33
CA ALA A 135 -7.47 1.94 -1.02
C ALA A 135 -7.72 1.68 -2.52
N ILE A 136 -8.73 0.87 -2.86
CA ILE A 136 -9.12 0.63 -4.25
C ILE A 136 -9.42 1.94 -4.98
N TYR A 137 -10.27 2.81 -4.42
CA TYR A 137 -10.61 4.09 -5.07
C TYR A 137 -9.41 5.01 -5.26
N LEU A 138 -8.51 5.07 -4.29
CA LEU A 138 -7.29 5.87 -4.40
C LEU A 138 -6.32 5.30 -5.42
N HIS A 139 -6.16 3.98 -5.47
CA HIS A 139 -5.34 3.32 -6.46
C HIS A 139 -5.91 3.52 -7.87
N MET A 140 -7.22 3.35 -8.05
CA MET A 140 -7.90 3.67 -9.32
C MET A 140 -7.69 5.12 -9.76
N ALA A 141 -7.81 6.09 -8.84
CA ALA A 141 -7.59 7.50 -9.13
C ALA A 141 -6.13 7.79 -9.51
N PHE A 142 -5.18 7.15 -8.83
CA PHE A 142 -3.75 7.24 -9.17
C PHE A 142 -3.47 6.68 -10.56
N ASN A 143 -3.97 5.48 -10.89
CA ASN A 143 -3.78 4.87 -12.20
C ASN A 143 -4.50 5.64 -13.31
N LEU A 144 -5.68 6.22 -13.03
CA LEU A 144 -6.37 7.09 -13.96
C LEU A 144 -5.50 8.32 -14.32
N PHE A 145 -4.88 8.93 -13.32
CA PHE A 145 -3.98 10.05 -13.55
C PHE A 145 -2.75 9.60 -14.34
N GLY A 146 -2.04 8.58 -13.90
CA GLY A 146 -0.79 8.13 -14.52
C GLY A 146 -0.98 7.56 -15.93
N ALA A 147 -1.99 6.71 -16.16
CA ALA A 147 -2.17 6.02 -17.43
C ALA A 147 -2.93 6.84 -18.49
N ILE A 148 -3.74 7.81 -18.08
CA ILE A 148 -4.62 8.55 -19.01
C ILE A 148 -4.40 10.05 -18.92
N ILE A 149 -4.57 10.67 -17.76
CA ILE A 149 -4.60 12.13 -17.63
C ILE A 149 -3.22 12.74 -17.92
N SER A 150 -2.14 12.12 -17.46
CA SER A 150 -0.77 12.61 -17.67
C SER A 150 -0.44 12.78 -19.16
N GLY A 151 -0.95 11.91 -20.02
CA GLY A 151 -0.76 11.97 -21.46
C GLY A 151 -1.37 13.21 -22.14
N TYR A 152 -2.31 13.90 -21.50
CA TYR A 152 -2.89 15.14 -22.01
C TYR A 152 -2.18 16.40 -21.47
N ILE A 153 -1.22 16.26 -20.55
CA ILE A 153 -0.43 17.38 -20.06
C ILE A 153 0.68 17.66 -21.07
N PRO A 154 0.75 18.89 -21.65
CA PRO A 154 1.81 19.21 -22.60
C PRO A 154 3.19 19.05 -21.95
N SER A 155 4.11 18.42 -22.67
CA SER A 155 5.48 18.17 -22.20
C SER A 155 6.26 19.46 -21.91
N GLY A 156 7.32 19.35 -21.13
CA GLY A 156 8.18 20.48 -20.76
C GLY A 156 7.68 21.23 -19.53
N ARG A 157 7.55 22.56 -19.64
CA ARG A 157 7.24 23.43 -18.46
C ARG A 157 5.95 23.06 -17.73
N TYR A 158 4.94 22.57 -18.44
CA TYR A 158 3.65 22.21 -17.81
C TYR A 158 3.76 20.93 -16.99
N THR A 159 4.51 19.94 -17.47
CA THR A 159 4.82 18.74 -16.70
C THR A 159 5.55 19.09 -15.40
N ILE A 160 6.63 19.88 -15.50
CA ILE A 160 7.40 20.32 -14.33
C ILE A 160 6.54 21.10 -13.34
N LEU A 161 5.68 22.00 -13.82
CA LEU A 161 4.77 22.75 -12.94
C LEU A 161 3.78 21.83 -12.22
N THR A 162 3.24 20.82 -12.90
CA THR A 162 2.32 19.85 -12.31
C THR A 162 3.01 19.03 -11.23
N GLU A 163 4.23 18.57 -11.47
CA GLU A 163 5.05 17.83 -10.51
C GLU A 163 5.36 18.68 -9.27
N ILE A 164 5.77 19.94 -9.45
CA ILE A 164 6.02 20.89 -8.35
C ILE A 164 4.74 21.09 -7.52
N ILE A 165 3.59 21.27 -8.16
CA ILE A 165 2.31 21.44 -7.47
C ILE A 165 1.98 20.19 -6.63
N PHE A 166 2.19 18.99 -7.15
CA PHE A 166 1.94 17.77 -6.38
C PHE A 166 2.88 17.64 -5.18
N VAL A 167 4.17 17.88 -5.35
CA VAL A 167 5.15 17.83 -4.27
C VAL A 167 4.83 18.86 -3.17
N ILE A 168 4.54 20.11 -3.53
CA ILE A 168 4.19 21.15 -2.57
C ILE A 168 2.87 20.80 -1.85
N SER A 169 1.85 20.35 -2.58
CA SER A 169 0.56 19.97 -2.01
C SER A 169 0.71 18.78 -1.04
N ALA A 170 1.50 17.78 -1.40
CA ALA A 170 1.81 16.66 -0.53
C ALA A 170 2.53 17.11 0.76
N ALA A 171 3.54 17.98 0.63
CA ALA A 171 4.28 18.50 1.78
C ALA A 171 3.36 19.28 2.74
N ILE A 172 2.51 20.14 2.22
CA ILE A 172 1.52 20.89 3.02
C ILE A 172 0.59 19.92 3.76
N ILE A 173 0.04 18.93 3.08
CA ILE A 173 -0.89 17.95 3.69
C ILE A 173 -0.18 17.14 4.75
N VAL A 174 1.03 16.66 4.51
CA VAL A 174 1.82 15.93 5.50
C VAL A 174 2.10 16.78 6.72
N ILE A 175 2.49 18.05 6.56
CA ILE A 175 2.73 18.98 7.69
C ILE A 175 1.45 19.22 8.49
N LEU A 176 0.33 19.51 7.83
CA LEU A 176 -0.94 19.80 8.49
C LEU A 176 -1.58 18.58 9.14
N LYS A 177 -1.41 17.39 8.56
CA LYS A 177 -2.05 16.14 9.01
C LYS A 177 -1.05 15.09 9.51
N ALA A 178 0.20 15.45 9.82
CA ALA A 178 1.26 14.51 10.21
C ALA A 178 0.83 13.52 11.31
N LYS A 179 0.05 13.97 12.29
CA LYS A 179 -0.48 13.12 13.38
C LYS A 179 -1.59 12.14 12.93
N THR A 180 -2.16 12.32 11.76
CA THR A 180 -3.31 11.52 11.27
C THR A 180 -2.99 10.68 10.05
N VAL A 181 -2.00 11.07 9.25
CA VAL A 181 -1.60 10.36 8.01
C VAL A 181 -0.79 9.11 8.31
N PHE A 182 0.05 9.16 9.34
CA PHE A 182 0.90 8.02 9.72
C PHE A 182 0.70 7.70 11.21
N ILE A 183 -0.36 6.98 11.55
CA ILE A 183 -0.51 6.44 12.91
C ILE A 183 0.29 5.13 12.98
N ILE A 184 1.60 5.27 13.12
CA ILE A 184 2.48 4.14 13.46
C ILE A 184 2.67 4.15 14.97
N LYS A 185 1.63 3.78 15.73
CA LYS A 185 1.83 3.27 17.08
C LYS A 185 1.85 1.75 16.98
N ASP A 186 3.03 1.21 17.06
CA ASP A 186 3.25 -0.23 17.14
C ASP A 186 2.94 -0.68 18.57
N GLU A 187 1.68 -0.94 18.83
CA GLU A 187 1.33 -1.83 19.93
C GLU A 187 1.47 -3.24 19.36
N ALA A 188 2.67 -3.79 19.45
CA ALA A 188 2.91 -5.20 19.19
C ALA A 188 1.95 -6.02 20.05
N ASN A 189 0.87 -6.48 19.47
CA ASN A 189 -0.12 -7.25 20.21
C ASN A 189 0.35 -8.71 20.26
N VAL A 190 1.39 -8.95 21.07
CA VAL A 190 1.93 -10.29 21.39
C VAL A 190 0.79 -11.24 21.80
N ASN A 191 -0.30 -10.71 22.35
CA ASN A 191 -1.49 -11.48 22.71
C ASN A 191 -2.26 -11.99 21.47
N LYS A 192 -2.28 -11.27 20.34
CA LYS A 192 -2.96 -11.73 19.12
C LYS A 192 -2.17 -12.81 18.37
N PHE A 193 -0.85 -12.74 18.38
CA PHE A 193 0.00 -13.78 17.83
C PHE A 193 -0.18 -15.12 18.60
N ASN A 194 -0.18 -15.04 19.91
CA ASN A 194 -0.48 -16.21 20.74
C ASN A 194 -1.90 -16.74 20.53
N TYR A 195 -2.84 -15.87 20.20
CA TYR A 195 -4.24 -16.19 19.94
C TYR A 195 -4.44 -16.89 18.59
N TRP A 196 -3.79 -16.40 17.53
CA TRP A 196 -3.82 -17.02 16.20
C TRP A 196 -3.19 -18.43 16.23
N LEU A 197 -2.04 -18.58 16.91
CA LEU A 197 -1.42 -19.87 17.15
C LEU A 197 -2.34 -20.82 17.95
N CYS A 198 -3.16 -20.29 18.84
CA CYS A 198 -4.10 -21.05 19.65
C CYS A 198 -5.43 -21.37 18.91
N GLY A 199 -5.89 -20.51 17.99
CA GLY A 199 -7.22 -20.64 17.34
C GLY A 199 -7.27 -21.58 16.13
N ASN A 200 -6.21 -21.68 15.36
CA ASN A 200 -6.20 -22.40 14.08
C ASN A 200 -5.65 -23.83 14.10
N GLY A 201 -5.26 -24.38 15.24
CA GLY A 201 -4.57 -25.66 15.22
C GLY A 201 -4.81 -26.60 16.36
N GLY A 202 -5.93 -27.28 16.38
CA GLY A 202 -6.18 -28.40 17.30
C GLY A 202 -5.14 -29.53 17.26
N ARG A 203 -4.16 -29.49 16.37
CA ARG A 203 -3.05 -30.46 16.27
C ARG A 203 -1.71 -29.93 16.74
N TYR A 204 -1.48 -28.62 16.84
CA TYR A 204 -0.21 -28.03 17.30
C TYR A 204 -0.15 -27.76 18.81
N TRP A 205 -1.25 -27.89 19.52
CA TRP A 205 -1.42 -27.58 20.94
C TRP A 205 -0.55 -28.38 21.90
N ARG A 206 -0.11 -29.56 21.53
CA ARG A 206 0.62 -30.45 22.46
C ARG A 206 2.09 -30.11 22.64
N ARG A 207 2.67 -29.16 21.90
CA ARG A 207 4.11 -28.88 21.92
C ARG A 207 4.55 -27.48 22.35
N SER A 208 3.67 -26.50 22.53
CA SER A 208 4.10 -25.16 22.92
C SER A 208 4.09 -24.99 24.45
N ARG A 209 5.25 -24.65 25.01
CA ARG A 209 5.42 -24.32 26.46
C ARG A 209 4.58 -23.11 26.92
N ILE A 210 3.99 -22.37 26.02
CA ILE A 210 3.17 -21.17 26.28
C ILE A 210 1.78 -21.55 26.77
N CYS A 211 1.17 -22.63 26.25
CA CYS A 211 -0.14 -23.10 26.71
C CYS A 211 -0.08 -23.83 28.07
N ALA A 212 1.08 -24.31 28.46
CA ALA A 212 1.25 -24.95 29.79
C ALA A 212 1.10 -23.99 30.97
N ARG A 213 1.17 -22.66 30.73
CA ARG A 213 1.04 -21.62 31.77
C ARG A 213 -0.43 -21.19 32.01
N TYR A 214 -1.36 -21.55 31.13
CA TYR A 214 -2.78 -21.26 31.26
C TYR A 214 -3.56 -22.58 31.24
N SER A 215 -3.72 -23.15 32.42
CA SER A 215 -4.39 -24.46 32.63
C SER A 215 -5.90 -24.43 32.40
N ASP A 216 -6.51 -23.31 32.01
CA ASP A 216 -7.94 -23.16 31.83
C ASP A 216 -8.34 -22.91 30.37
N TRP A 217 -8.61 -24.03 29.67
CA TRP A 217 -9.13 -24.07 28.31
C TRP A 217 -10.47 -23.31 28.13
N ARG A 218 -11.28 -23.17 29.20
CA ARG A 218 -12.57 -22.47 29.16
C ARG A 218 -12.40 -20.95 29.09
N ARG A 219 -11.36 -20.40 29.71
CA ARG A 219 -11.02 -18.97 29.61
C ARG A 219 -10.53 -18.59 28.22
N CYS A 220 -9.74 -19.42 27.56
CA CYS A 220 -9.34 -19.16 26.16
C CYS A 220 -10.55 -19.08 25.23
N ARG A 221 -11.55 -19.95 25.39
CA ARG A 221 -12.76 -19.97 24.56
C ARG A 221 -13.67 -18.73 24.84
N TYR A 222 -13.76 -18.28 26.07
CA TYR A 222 -14.59 -17.13 26.46
C TYR A 222 -14.05 -15.83 25.83
N TYR A 223 -12.75 -15.61 25.81
CA TYR A 223 -12.15 -14.46 25.17
C TYR A 223 -12.24 -14.53 23.62
N SER A 224 -12.25 -15.74 23.03
CA SER A 224 -12.42 -15.91 21.58
C SER A 224 -13.80 -15.48 21.09
N TRP A 225 -14.81 -15.87 21.84
CA TRP A 225 -16.21 -15.63 21.46
C TRP A 225 -16.63 -14.16 21.58
N ASN A 226 -16.12 -13.47 22.60
CA ASN A 226 -16.43 -12.05 22.80
C ASN A 226 -15.67 -11.10 21.88
N MET A 227 -14.51 -11.50 21.31
CA MET A 227 -13.83 -10.69 20.29
C MET A 227 -14.49 -10.78 18.92
N VAL A 228 -15.07 -11.94 18.56
CA VAL A 228 -15.76 -12.11 17.28
C VAL A 228 -17.10 -11.38 17.24
N LYS A 229 -17.75 -11.15 18.37
CA LYS A 229 -19.02 -10.39 18.47
C LYS A 229 -18.86 -8.87 18.34
N ASN A 230 -17.62 -8.33 18.50
CA ASN A 230 -17.35 -6.89 18.42
C ASN A 230 -16.58 -6.50 17.14
N ILE A 231 -16.55 -7.36 16.11
CA ILE A 231 -16.13 -7.09 14.74
C ILE A 231 -17.37 -6.95 13.87
#